data_86bce3b285bbdf4cbb06937ef6d95b50
#
_entry.id   86bce3b285bbdf4cbb06937ef6d95b50
#
_cell.length_a   1.000
_cell.length_b   1.000
_cell.length_c   1.000
_cell.angle_alpha   90.00
_cell.angle_beta   90.00
_cell.angle_gamma   90.00
#
_symmetry.space_group_name_H-M   'P 1'
#
loop_
_entity.id
_entity.type
_entity.pdbx_description
1 polymer ?
#
loop_
_entity_poly.entity_id
_entity_poly.type
_entity_poly.pdbx_seq_one_letter_code
_entity_poly.pdbx_strand_id
1 'polypeptide(L)'
;MLFYRCSLNLANITPNDPLVISAGMDLFGGDPLGKFKVTKPGIHQIGRKIANLGMRSLICMEGGYNNSALGENIVAFLEAFQ
;
A
#
# COMPACT_ATOMS: atom_id res chain seq x y z
N MET A 1 -6.93 9.95 0.57
CA MET A 1 -6.03 8.82 0.81
C MET A 1 -5.23 8.52 -0.43
N LEU A 2 -3.98 8.22 -0.26
CA LEU A 2 -3.04 8.09 -1.37
C LEU A 2 -3.43 7.00 -2.38
N PHE A 3 -3.81 5.84 -1.89
CA PHE A 3 -4.22 4.72 -2.74
C PHE A 3 -5.37 5.13 -3.68
N TYR A 4 -6.33 5.85 -3.15
CA TYR A 4 -7.47 6.30 -3.93
C TYR A 4 -7.04 7.21 -5.08
N ARG A 5 -6.11 8.13 -4.80
CA ARG A 5 -5.60 9.04 -5.82
C ARG A 5 -4.85 8.29 -6.92
N CYS A 6 -4.06 7.30 -6.54
CA CYS A 6 -3.38 6.47 -7.52
C CYS A 6 -4.38 5.78 -8.45
N SER A 7 -5.49 5.27 -7.90
CA SER A 7 -6.52 4.63 -8.71
C SER A 7 -7.12 5.57 -9.74
N LEU A 8 -7.32 6.84 -9.39
CA LEU A 8 -7.88 7.82 -10.31
C LEU A 8 -6.93 8.17 -11.46
N ASN A 9 -5.63 8.07 -11.24
CA ASN A 9 -4.63 8.47 -12.22
C ASN A 9 -4.18 7.33 -13.13
N LEU A 10 -4.47 6.09 -12.79
CA LEU A 10 -3.97 4.94 -13.52
C LEU A 10 -4.49 4.83 -14.94
N ALA A 11 -5.60 5.48 -15.26
CA ALA A 11 -6.20 5.41 -16.58
C ALA A 11 -5.32 6.05 -17.66
N ASN A 12 -4.39 6.93 -17.29
CA ASN A 12 -3.57 7.70 -18.24
C ASN A 12 -2.11 7.26 -18.28
N ILE A 13 -1.76 6.13 -17.66
CA ILE A 13 -0.40 5.65 -17.62
C ILE A 13 -0.26 4.33 -18.38
N THR A 14 0.96 4.03 -18.76
CA THR A 14 1.29 2.78 -19.46
C THR A 14 2.10 1.86 -18.55
N PRO A 15 2.18 0.55 -18.86
CA PRO A 15 3.01 -0.37 -18.06
C PRO A 15 4.51 -0.04 -18.06
N ASN A 16 4.96 0.80 -18.99
CA ASN A 16 6.37 1.20 -19.05
C ASN A 16 6.70 2.36 -18.09
N ASP A 17 5.68 3.05 -17.58
CA ASP A 17 5.89 4.14 -16.64
C ASP A 17 6.29 3.61 -15.28
N PRO A 18 7.20 4.28 -14.56
CA PRO A 18 7.47 3.91 -13.16
C PRO A 18 6.32 4.35 -12.26
N LEU A 19 6.04 3.54 -11.26
CA LEU A 19 5.02 3.84 -10.26
C LEU A 19 5.69 4.16 -8.93
N VAL A 20 5.36 5.31 -8.36
CA VAL A 20 5.82 5.68 -7.02
C VAL A 20 4.67 5.53 -6.06
N ILE A 21 4.88 4.72 -5.02
CA ILE A 21 3.87 4.42 -4.02
C ILE A 21 4.30 5.00 -2.69
N SER A 22 3.51 5.92 -2.14
CA SER A 22 3.68 6.35 -0.76
C SER A 22 2.83 5.44 0.11
N ALA A 23 3.49 4.55 0.84
CA ALA A 23 2.82 3.49 1.57
C ALA A 23 2.76 3.83 3.05
N GLY A 24 1.56 4.20 3.52
CA GLY A 24 1.31 4.44 4.94
C GLY A 24 0.51 3.30 5.53
N MET A 25 1.03 2.74 6.62
CA MET A 25 0.37 1.63 7.33
C MET A 25 -0.61 2.12 8.40
N ASP A 26 -0.89 3.41 8.44
CA ASP A 26 -1.90 3.99 9.32
C ASP A 26 -3.34 3.71 8.89
N LEU A 27 -3.51 3.06 7.75
CA LEU A 27 -4.81 2.53 7.34
C LEU A 27 -5.17 1.23 8.07
N PHE A 28 -4.21 0.62 8.76
CA PHE A 28 -4.44 -0.60 9.54
C PHE A 28 -5.43 -0.33 10.68
N GLY A 29 -6.36 -1.27 10.87
CA GLY A 29 -7.44 -1.11 11.86
C GLY A 29 -6.96 -0.95 13.29
N GLY A 30 -5.79 -1.47 13.62
CA GLY A 30 -5.20 -1.32 14.96
C GLY A 30 -4.32 -0.09 15.13
N ASP A 31 -4.26 0.80 14.15
CA ASP A 31 -3.42 2.00 14.23
C ASP A 31 -4.05 3.02 15.19
N PRO A 32 -3.27 3.56 16.15
CA PRO A 32 -3.83 4.49 17.15
C PRO A 32 -4.21 5.86 16.57
N LEU A 33 -3.63 6.25 15.44
CA LEU A 33 -3.89 7.55 14.84
C LEU A 33 -4.81 7.47 13.62
N GLY A 34 -4.86 6.31 12.97
CA GLY A 34 -5.69 6.10 11.81
C GLY A 34 -7.13 5.79 12.16
N LYS A 35 -8.04 6.04 11.21
CA LYS A 35 -9.46 5.79 11.40
C LYS A 35 -10.00 4.71 10.46
N PHE A 36 -9.14 4.09 9.68
CA PHE A 36 -9.53 3.01 8.79
C PHE A 36 -9.54 1.68 9.53
N LYS A 37 -10.15 0.69 8.94
CA LYS A 37 -10.30 -0.64 9.56
C LYS A 37 -9.73 -1.73 8.66
N VAL A 38 -8.66 -1.43 7.94
CA VAL A 38 -8.05 -2.40 7.05
C VAL A 38 -7.28 -3.44 7.87
N THR A 39 -7.47 -4.70 7.53
CA THR A 39 -6.77 -5.81 8.19
C THR A 39 -5.44 -6.10 7.50
N LYS A 40 -4.60 -6.93 8.13
CA LYS A 40 -3.35 -7.36 7.51
C LYS A 40 -3.60 -8.08 6.17
N PRO A 41 -4.54 -9.03 6.05
CA PRO A 41 -4.89 -9.59 4.74
C PRO A 41 -5.38 -8.53 3.75
N GLY A 42 -6.09 -7.51 4.23
CA GLY A 42 -6.52 -6.40 3.38
C GLY A 42 -5.36 -5.61 2.83
N ILE A 43 -4.31 -5.39 3.64
CA ILE A 43 -3.09 -4.73 3.19
C ILE A 43 -2.41 -5.54 2.09
N HIS A 44 -2.35 -6.85 2.25
CA HIS A 44 -1.81 -7.74 1.23
C HIS A 44 -2.62 -7.65 -0.07
N GLN A 45 -3.94 -7.62 0.03
CA GLN A 45 -4.82 -7.51 -1.15
C GLN A 45 -4.61 -6.18 -1.88
N ILE A 46 -4.42 -5.09 -1.15
CA ILE A 46 -4.10 -3.81 -1.76
C ILE A 46 -2.79 -3.91 -2.55
N GLY A 47 -1.77 -4.49 -1.93
CA GLY A 47 -0.50 -4.72 -2.59
C GLY A 47 -0.65 -5.57 -3.87
N ARG A 48 -1.47 -6.62 -3.81
CA ARG A 48 -1.71 -7.48 -4.98
C ARG A 48 -2.35 -6.72 -6.13
N LYS A 49 -3.32 -5.87 -5.83
CA LYS A 49 -3.95 -5.07 -6.88
C LYS A 49 -2.95 -4.15 -7.55
N ILE A 50 -2.06 -3.55 -6.78
CA ILE A 50 -1.04 -2.66 -7.32
C ILE A 50 0.00 -3.46 -8.10
N ALA A 51 0.45 -4.58 -7.56
CA ALA A 51 1.44 -5.44 -8.20
C ALA A 51 0.94 -5.98 -9.54
N ASN A 52 -0.36 -6.25 -9.65
CA ASN A 52 -0.96 -6.78 -10.87
C ASN A 52 -0.94 -5.77 -12.02
N LEU A 53 -0.60 -4.52 -11.76
CA LEU A 53 -0.41 -3.53 -12.83
C LEU A 53 0.85 -3.83 -13.66
N GLY A 54 1.76 -4.64 -13.15
CA GLY A 54 2.97 -5.02 -13.87
C GLY A 54 3.97 -3.90 -14.04
N MET A 55 3.90 -2.85 -13.23
CA MET A 55 4.78 -1.69 -13.33
C MET A 55 5.96 -1.81 -12.38
N ARG A 56 7.10 -1.23 -12.78
CA ARG A 56 8.21 -1.05 -11.86
C ARG A 56 7.77 -0.08 -10.77
N SER A 57 7.99 -0.44 -9.52
CA SER A 57 7.47 0.34 -8.41
C SER A 57 8.58 0.74 -7.45
N LEU A 58 8.52 2.00 -7.00
CA LEU A 58 9.30 2.51 -5.88
C LEU A 58 8.32 2.71 -4.72
N ILE A 59 8.58 2.05 -3.62
CA ILE A 59 7.71 2.12 -2.45
C ILE A 59 8.39 2.94 -1.38
N CYS A 60 7.75 4.07 -1.04
CA CYS A 60 8.24 4.97 0.00
C CYS A 60 7.38 4.78 1.24
N MET A 61 8.00 4.51 2.37
CA MET A 61 7.29 4.35 3.64
C MET A 61 6.87 5.70 4.19
N GLU A 62 5.64 5.79 4.64
CA GLU A 62 5.09 7.00 5.25
C GLU A 62 4.68 6.69 6.70
N GLY A 63 3.41 6.88 7.06
CA GLY A 63 2.91 6.66 8.40
C GLY A 63 2.71 5.21 8.76
N GLY A 64 2.32 4.99 10.00
CA GLY A 64 2.06 3.68 10.57
C GLY A 64 2.56 3.68 12.00
N TYR A 65 1.63 3.64 12.98
CA TYR A 65 1.93 3.97 14.36
C TYR A 65 1.61 2.85 15.35
N ASN A 66 1.14 1.72 14.86
CA ASN A 66 1.03 0.51 15.67
C ASN A 66 2.37 -0.23 15.59
N ASN A 67 3.27 0.04 16.53
CA ASN A 67 4.64 -0.46 16.49
C ASN A 67 4.71 -1.98 16.53
N SER A 68 3.79 -2.64 17.21
CA SER A 68 3.82 -4.10 17.30
C SER A 68 3.36 -4.79 16.01
N ALA A 69 2.57 -4.12 15.19
CA ALA A 69 2.05 -4.68 13.95
C ALA A 69 2.74 -4.13 12.69
N LEU A 70 3.51 -3.04 12.83
CA LEU A 70 4.05 -2.32 11.67
C LEU A 70 4.89 -3.21 10.77
N GLY A 71 5.81 -3.98 11.34
CA GLY A 71 6.69 -4.85 10.56
C GLY A 71 5.90 -5.90 9.79
N GLU A 72 4.92 -6.53 10.42
CA GLU A 72 4.09 -7.54 9.77
C GLU A 72 3.26 -6.94 8.64
N ASN A 73 2.75 -5.74 8.85
CA ASN A 73 1.95 -5.06 7.83
C ASN A 73 2.79 -4.68 6.62
N ILE A 74 4.01 -4.21 6.85
CA ILE A 74 4.95 -3.90 5.77
C ILE A 74 5.29 -5.17 4.98
N VAL A 75 5.60 -6.25 5.68
CA VAL A 75 5.91 -7.53 5.03
C VAL A 75 4.72 -8.02 4.21
N ALA A 76 3.50 -7.94 4.75
CA ALA A 76 2.31 -8.34 4.03
C ALA A 76 2.14 -7.55 2.72
N PHE A 77 2.41 -6.25 2.76
CA PHE A 77 2.34 -5.42 1.58
C PHE A 77 3.40 -5.80 0.55
N LEU A 78 4.65 -5.96 1.00
CA LEU A 78 5.76 -6.27 0.10
C LEU A 78 5.67 -7.67 -0.49
N GLU A 79 5.20 -8.65 0.27
CA GLU A 79 5.03 -10.01 -0.24
C GLU A 79 4.10 -10.06 -1.44
N ALA A 80 3.17 -9.14 -1.53
CA ALA A 80 2.23 -9.08 -2.64
C ALA A 80 2.92 -8.79 -3.98
N PHE A 81 4.14 -8.26 -3.94
CA PHE A 81 4.90 -7.90 -5.14
C PHE A 81 5.85 -9.01 -5.61
N GLN A 82 5.86 -10.13 -4.92
CA GLN A 82 6.72 -11.25 -5.29
C GLN A 82 6.08 -12.19 -6.31
#